data_2f70de0c2215272794d7d1fb8d56885d
#
_entry.id   2f70de0c2215272794d7d1fb8d56885d
#
_cell.length_a   1.000
_cell.length_b   1.000
_cell.length_c   1.000
_cell.angle_alpha   90.00
_cell.angle_beta   90.00
_cell.angle_gamma   90.00
#
_symmetry.space_group_name_H-M   'P 1'
#
loop_
_entity.id
_entity.type
_entity.pdbx_description
1 polymer ?
#
loop_
_entity_poly.entity_id
_entity_poly.type
_entity_poly.pdbx_seq_one_letter_code
_entity_poly.pdbx_strand_id
1 'polypeptide(L)'
;MTNKLTHSKDFYDLILRCSNCGLCGSVCPIFIATRRSALSARGKMIILQDILEDRQEICDELVESLFQCTTCAACSTLCPAGVDVPEILKAVRKDMVNIDTCHLAFIGMDRVLTRHANIYSLDERETFGRKVNQKADFVYFMGCVGQYREDEATEATLDLLDYLKVDYTLIEEVCCSGVLEDVGFSLHDDLVQRNVALVQDTGAKVLITGCPYCMRTFVSKEQYKPLRDAGVEVMHISQFLKEFDFGVKTDLRVTYHDPCDLG
;
A
#
# COMPACT_ATOMS: atom_id res chain seq x y z
N MET A 1 -6.29 27.47 14.55
CA MET A 1 -5.54 26.57 13.65
C MET A 1 -6.30 25.29 13.29
N THR A 2 -7.13 24.74 14.16
CA THR A 2 -7.97 23.55 13.92
C THR A 2 -8.92 23.63 12.72
N ASN A 3 -9.21 24.82 12.21
CA ASN A 3 -10.03 24.96 10.99
C ASN A 3 -9.37 24.44 9.72
N LYS A 4 -8.08 24.05 9.78
CA LYS A 4 -7.32 23.50 8.65
C LYS A 4 -7.29 21.97 8.60
N LEU A 5 -7.65 21.31 9.71
CA LEU A 5 -7.70 19.85 9.78
C LEU A 5 -9.12 19.40 9.45
N THR A 6 -9.37 19.05 8.20
CA THR A 6 -10.70 18.70 7.69
C THR A 6 -10.97 17.21 7.69
N HIS A 7 -10.01 16.42 7.22
CA HIS A 7 -10.16 14.97 7.09
C HIS A 7 -10.05 14.25 8.44
N SER A 8 -9.12 14.66 9.29
CA SER A 8 -8.93 14.03 10.61
C SER A 8 -10.08 14.32 11.58
N LYS A 9 -10.82 15.41 11.39
CA LYS A 9 -12.02 15.71 12.21
C LYS A 9 -13.12 14.67 12.06
N ASP A 10 -13.25 14.06 10.90
CA ASP A 10 -14.24 13.00 10.67
C ASP A 10 -13.97 11.77 11.54
N PHE A 11 -12.74 11.63 12.04
CA PHE A 11 -12.32 10.53 12.91
C PHE A 11 -12.29 10.89 14.40
N TYR A 12 -12.74 12.10 14.79
CA TYR A 12 -12.65 12.56 16.18
C TYR A 12 -13.29 11.58 17.17
N ASP A 13 -14.53 11.15 16.90
CA ASP A 13 -15.22 10.18 17.76
C ASP A 13 -14.47 8.84 17.86
N LEU A 14 -13.83 8.41 16.79
CA LEU A 14 -13.03 7.18 16.78
C LEU A 14 -11.75 7.35 17.60
N ILE A 15 -11.10 8.51 17.54
CA ILE A 15 -9.93 8.85 18.37
C ILE A 15 -10.32 8.83 19.85
N LEU A 16 -11.48 9.39 20.23
CA LEU A 16 -11.96 9.40 21.61
C LEU A 16 -12.30 8.02 22.17
N ARG A 17 -12.57 7.02 21.32
CA ARG A 17 -12.75 5.63 21.78
C ARG A 17 -11.47 5.02 22.35
N CYS A 18 -10.32 5.62 22.11
CA CYS A 18 -9.05 5.11 22.64
C CYS A 18 -9.01 5.23 24.16
N SER A 19 -9.16 4.10 24.86
CA SER A 19 -9.12 4.05 26.34
C SER A 19 -7.69 4.13 26.91
N ASN A 20 -6.69 4.37 26.09
CA ASN A 20 -5.27 4.43 26.48
C ASN A 20 -4.72 3.17 27.17
N CYS A 21 -5.34 2.02 26.99
CA CYS A 21 -4.97 0.74 27.64
C CYS A 21 -3.56 0.23 27.31
N GLY A 22 -2.97 0.66 26.19
CA GLY A 22 -1.61 0.33 25.81
C GLY A 22 -1.41 -1.02 25.13
N LEU A 23 -2.48 -1.82 24.93
CA LEU A 23 -2.39 -3.16 24.33
C LEU A 23 -1.71 -3.13 22.94
N CYS A 24 -2.00 -2.11 22.13
CA CYS A 24 -1.37 -1.91 20.83
C CYS A 24 0.17 -1.76 20.87
N GLY A 25 0.74 -1.40 22.02
CA GLY A 25 2.20 -1.32 22.19
C GLY A 25 2.91 -2.68 22.09
N SER A 26 2.21 -3.79 22.39
CA SER A 26 2.81 -5.12 22.31
C SER A 26 3.12 -5.58 20.87
N VAL A 27 2.44 -5.01 19.88
CA VAL A 27 2.58 -5.39 18.45
C VAL A 27 3.06 -4.25 17.56
N CYS A 28 3.17 -3.02 18.06
CA CYS A 28 3.60 -1.90 17.25
C CYS A 28 5.10 -2.00 16.92
N PRO A 29 5.49 -2.20 15.64
CA PRO A 29 6.90 -2.39 15.28
C PRO A 29 7.74 -1.15 15.61
N ILE A 30 7.19 0.04 15.43
CA ILE A 30 7.89 1.29 15.73
C ILE A 30 8.13 1.45 17.24
N PHE A 31 7.13 1.13 18.07
CA PHE A 31 7.32 1.17 19.53
C PHE A 31 8.29 0.09 20.02
N ILE A 32 8.22 -1.12 19.45
CA ILE A 32 9.13 -2.23 19.79
C ILE A 32 10.58 -1.84 19.50
N ALA A 33 10.84 -1.22 18.34
CA ALA A 33 12.17 -0.81 17.92
C ALA A 33 12.70 0.40 18.69
N THR A 34 11.84 1.38 18.99
CA THR A 34 12.30 2.69 19.53
C THR A 34 12.10 2.85 21.01
N ARG A 35 11.17 2.12 21.62
CA ARG A 35 10.70 2.27 23.02
C ARG A 35 10.16 3.66 23.35
N ARG A 36 9.85 4.49 22.36
CA ARG A 36 9.30 5.84 22.52
C ARG A 36 7.78 5.79 22.49
N SER A 37 7.15 6.11 23.63
CA SER A 37 5.67 6.04 23.77
C SER A 37 4.93 6.95 22.78
N ALA A 38 5.46 8.13 22.47
CA ALA A 38 4.89 9.04 21.48
C ALA A 38 4.78 8.42 20.07
N LEU A 39 5.67 7.47 19.74
CA LEU A 39 5.67 6.79 18.43
C LEU A 39 4.76 5.57 18.38
N SER A 40 4.21 5.14 19.53
CA SER A 40 3.22 4.04 19.57
C SER A 40 1.88 4.48 18.99
N ALA A 41 1.04 3.51 18.62
CA ALA A 41 -0.32 3.80 18.20
C ALA A 41 -1.11 4.60 19.26
N ARG A 42 -1.03 4.17 20.53
CA ARG A 42 -1.63 4.91 21.65
C ARG A 42 -1.10 6.34 21.75
N GLY A 43 0.23 6.53 21.69
CA GLY A 43 0.84 7.86 21.79
C GLY A 43 0.35 8.80 20.70
N LYS A 44 0.19 8.28 19.47
CA LYS A 44 -0.36 9.04 18.34
C LYS A 44 -1.82 9.45 18.58
N MET A 45 -2.64 8.58 19.16
CA MET A 45 -4.04 8.93 19.47
C MET A 45 -4.11 10.06 20.51
N ILE A 46 -3.25 10.05 21.54
CA ILE A 46 -3.18 11.12 22.53
C ILE A 46 -2.75 12.44 21.85
N ILE A 47 -1.69 12.41 21.06
CA ILE A 47 -1.18 13.58 20.32
C ILE A 47 -2.28 14.16 19.43
N LEU A 48 -3.01 13.31 18.68
CA LEU A 48 -4.06 13.76 17.78
C LEU A 48 -5.24 14.36 18.53
N GLN A 49 -5.63 13.76 19.65
CA GLN A 49 -6.67 14.34 20.50
C GLN A 49 -6.26 15.73 20.98
N ASP A 50 -5.02 15.91 21.46
CA ASP A 50 -4.53 17.20 21.94
C ASP A 50 -4.48 18.26 20.83
N ILE A 51 -4.11 17.89 19.61
CA ILE A 51 -4.13 18.79 18.45
C ILE A 51 -5.58 19.17 18.08
N LEU A 52 -6.50 18.21 18.02
CA LEU A 52 -7.90 18.45 17.61
C LEU A 52 -8.68 19.27 18.65
N GLU A 53 -8.26 19.22 19.91
CA GLU A 53 -8.86 20.00 21.01
C GLU A 53 -8.10 21.31 21.30
N ASP A 54 -7.22 21.75 20.39
CA ASP A 54 -6.40 22.98 20.52
C ASP A 54 -5.51 23.03 21.79
N ARG A 55 -5.16 21.86 22.37
CA ARG A 55 -4.24 21.79 23.51
C ARG A 55 -2.78 21.73 23.09
N GLN A 56 -2.50 21.33 21.84
CA GLN A 56 -1.16 21.19 21.29
C GLN A 56 -1.10 21.81 19.89
N GLU A 57 -0.12 22.67 19.68
CA GLU A 57 0.19 23.17 18.33
C GLU A 57 0.93 22.13 17.49
N ILE A 58 0.70 22.18 16.18
CA ILE A 58 1.42 21.33 15.23
C ILE A 58 2.85 21.85 15.11
N CYS A 59 3.82 21.00 15.37
CA CYS A 59 5.26 21.26 15.22
C CYS A 59 5.93 20.10 14.48
N ASP A 60 7.16 20.34 14.00
CA ASP A 60 7.89 19.36 13.18
C ASP A 60 8.05 18.00 13.87
N GLU A 61 8.31 17.96 15.18
CA GLU A 61 8.46 16.70 15.92
C GLU A 61 7.15 15.90 15.97
N LEU A 62 6.00 16.57 16.04
CA LEU A 62 4.70 15.89 16.00
C LEU A 62 4.41 15.37 14.60
N VAL A 63 4.68 16.16 13.57
CA VAL A 63 4.56 15.74 12.18
C VAL A 63 5.42 14.52 11.92
N GLU A 64 6.71 14.56 12.30
CA GLU A 64 7.61 13.41 12.20
C GLU A 64 7.03 12.17 12.91
N SER A 65 6.55 12.32 14.14
CA SER A 65 5.94 11.22 14.89
C SER A 65 4.77 10.58 14.14
N LEU A 66 3.89 11.39 13.54
CA LEU A 66 2.72 10.91 12.79
C LEU A 66 3.13 10.15 11.51
N PHE A 67 4.18 10.61 10.83
CA PHE A 67 4.68 9.96 9.62
C PHE A 67 5.54 8.71 9.86
N GLN A 68 6.06 8.49 11.07
CA GLN A 68 6.80 7.26 11.39
C GLN A 68 5.93 5.99 11.51
N CYS A 69 4.60 6.09 11.45
CA CYS A 69 3.74 4.91 11.41
C CYS A 69 3.86 4.19 10.06
N THR A 70 4.06 2.87 10.10
CA THR A 70 4.15 2.02 8.89
C THR A 70 2.79 1.57 8.36
N THR A 71 1.69 2.02 8.94
CA THR A 71 0.31 1.66 8.54
C THR A 71 0.01 0.15 8.48
N CYS A 72 0.78 -0.67 9.20
CA CYS A 72 0.70 -2.14 9.16
C CYS A 72 -0.57 -2.76 9.80
N ALA A 73 -1.48 -1.97 10.33
CA ALA A 73 -2.75 -2.36 10.94
C ALA A 73 -2.68 -3.28 12.19
N ALA A 74 -1.52 -3.80 12.59
CA ALA A 74 -1.41 -4.71 13.73
C ALA A 74 -2.04 -4.18 15.04
N CYS A 75 -2.02 -2.87 15.25
CA CYS A 75 -2.66 -2.23 16.40
C CYS A 75 -4.20 -2.24 16.31
N SER A 76 -4.76 -2.12 15.11
CA SER A 76 -6.22 -2.15 14.88
C SER A 76 -6.77 -3.54 15.12
N THR A 77 -6.06 -4.59 14.69
CA THR A 77 -6.45 -6.00 14.90
C THR A 77 -6.61 -6.36 16.37
N LEU A 78 -5.77 -5.78 17.26
CA LEU A 78 -5.81 -6.04 18.70
C LEU A 78 -6.67 -5.05 19.49
N CYS A 79 -7.18 -4.00 18.87
CA CYS A 79 -7.87 -2.93 19.61
C CYS A 79 -9.26 -3.36 20.07
N PRO A 80 -9.52 -3.50 21.40
CA PRO A 80 -10.84 -3.87 21.90
C PRO A 80 -11.90 -2.77 21.69
N ALA A 81 -11.45 -1.52 21.49
CA ALA A 81 -12.32 -0.38 21.21
C ALA A 81 -12.55 -0.16 19.69
N GLY A 82 -11.97 -0.99 18.83
CA GLY A 82 -12.14 -0.90 17.38
C GLY A 82 -11.53 0.37 16.76
N VAL A 83 -10.45 0.91 17.34
CA VAL A 83 -9.80 2.12 16.80
C VAL A 83 -8.92 1.74 15.62
N ASP A 84 -9.28 2.23 14.44
CA ASP A 84 -8.50 2.03 13.22
C ASP A 84 -7.44 3.12 13.06
N VAL A 85 -6.29 2.88 13.68
CA VAL A 85 -5.17 3.85 13.70
C VAL A 85 -4.61 4.14 12.31
N PRO A 86 -4.41 3.17 11.40
CA PRO A 86 -3.98 3.45 10.03
C PRO A 86 -4.89 4.41 9.28
N GLU A 87 -6.20 4.21 9.28
CA GLU A 87 -7.13 5.08 8.58
C GLU A 87 -7.16 6.49 9.18
N ILE A 88 -7.13 6.61 10.50
CA ILE A 88 -6.97 7.90 11.18
C ILE A 88 -5.70 8.61 10.72
N LEU A 89 -4.57 7.90 10.67
CA LEU A 89 -3.28 8.50 10.30
C LEU A 89 -3.21 8.89 8.82
N LYS A 90 -3.85 8.16 7.91
CA LYS A 90 -3.98 8.57 6.51
C LYS A 90 -4.73 9.90 6.39
N ALA A 91 -5.86 10.04 7.09
CA ALA A 91 -6.62 11.28 7.12
C ALA A 91 -5.79 12.45 7.69
N VAL A 92 -5.06 12.21 8.77
CA VAL A 92 -4.18 13.21 9.38
C VAL A 92 -3.04 13.61 8.44
N ARG A 93 -2.38 12.65 7.79
CA ARG A 93 -1.32 12.91 6.81
C ARG A 93 -1.83 13.72 5.62
N LYS A 94 -3.06 13.46 5.18
CA LYS A 94 -3.72 14.26 4.15
C LYS A 94 -3.93 15.71 4.59
N ASP A 95 -4.36 15.92 5.83
CA ASP A 95 -4.45 17.27 6.39
C ASP A 95 -3.07 17.94 6.47
N MET A 96 -2.01 17.21 6.89
CA MET A 96 -0.65 17.74 6.93
C MET A 96 -0.14 18.15 5.54
N VAL A 97 -0.43 17.37 4.51
CA VAL A 97 -0.13 17.73 3.11
C VAL A 97 -0.87 19.00 2.71
N ASN A 98 -2.15 19.13 3.05
CA ASN A 98 -2.98 20.29 2.71
C ASN A 98 -2.53 21.60 3.39
N ILE A 99 -1.83 21.52 4.50
CA ILE A 99 -1.29 22.67 5.23
C ILE A 99 0.21 22.88 5.06
N ASP A 100 0.81 22.22 4.05
CA ASP A 100 2.23 22.30 3.71
C ASP A 100 3.20 21.93 4.86
N THR A 101 2.79 21.00 5.72
CA THR A 101 3.62 20.49 6.83
C THR A 101 4.05 19.03 6.63
N CYS A 102 3.97 18.52 5.43
CA CYS A 102 4.37 17.16 5.08
C CYS A 102 5.89 17.00 5.07
N HIS A 103 6.36 15.80 5.40
CA HIS A 103 7.78 15.47 5.35
C HIS A 103 8.33 15.56 3.91
N LEU A 104 9.48 16.24 3.72
CA LEU A 104 10.08 16.52 2.41
C LEU A 104 10.29 15.26 1.54
N ALA A 105 10.59 14.11 2.16
CA ALA A 105 10.78 12.85 1.42
C ALA A 105 9.50 12.42 0.68
N PHE A 106 8.32 12.65 1.25
CA PHE A 106 7.05 12.27 0.61
C PHE A 106 6.63 13.26 -0.47
N ILE A 107 6.95 14.55 -0.30
CA ILE A 107 6.84 15.54 -1.38
C ILE A 107 7.75 15.14 -2.56
N GLY A 108 8.96 14.67 -2.24
CA GLY A 108 9.90 14.13 -3.23
C GLY A 108 9.33 12.92 -3.97
N MET A 109 8.70 11.98 -3.26
CA MET A 109 8.06 10.79 -3.84
C MET A 109 6.93 11.16 -4.82
N ASP A 110 6.05 12.09 -4.43
CA ASP A 110 4.98 12.58 -5.29
C ASP A 110 5.52 13.19 -6.59
N ARG A 111 6.55 14.02 -6.49
CA ARG A 111 7.23 14.62 -7.65
C ARG A 111 7.90 13.56 -8.56
N VAL A 112 8.52 12.56 -7.97
CA VAL A 112 9.14 11.46 -8.72
C VAL A 112 8.08 10.68 -9.48
N LEU A 113 6.96 10.33 -8.84
CA LEU A 113 5.85 9.66 -9.50
C LEU A 113 5.26 10.49 -10.64
N THR A 114 5.06 11.79 -10.42
CA THR A 114 4.57 12.71 -11.46
C THR A 114 5.51 12.72 -12.68
N ARG A 115 6.81 12.65 -12.47
CA ARG A 115 7.80 12.79 -13.55
C ARG A 115 8.11 11.46 -14.26
N HIS A 116 8.24 10.37 -13.52
CA HIS A 116 8.75 9.09 -14.02
C HIS A 116 7.70 7.97 -14.03
N ALA A 117 6.49 8.23 -13.52
CA ALA A 117 5.44 7.22 -13.37
C ALA A 117 5.86 5.97 -12.56
N ASN A 118 6.94 6.06 -11.80
CA ASN A 118 7.42 5.05 -10.85
C ASN A 118 8.20 5.72 -9.70
N ILE A 119 8.34 5.02 -8.57
CA ILE A 119 8.99 5.58 -7.36
C ILE A 119 10.52 5.55 -7.38
N TYR A 120 11.12 4.96 -8.42
CA TYR A 120 12.58 4.74 -8.50
C TYR A 120 13.30 5.66 -9.48
N SER A 121 12.58 6.53 -10.19
CA SER A 121 13.14 7.45 -11.22
C SER A 121 13.85 6.69 -12.36
N LEU A 122 13.40 5.49 -12.69
CA LEU A 122 13.98 4.65 -13.74
C LEU A 122 13.02 4.60 -14.93
N ASP A 123 13.52 4.83 -16.13
CA ASP A 123 12.70 4.89 -17.33
C ASP A 123 12.71 3.56 -18.12
N GLU A 124 13.79 2.78 -17.99
CA GLU A 124 13.94 1.49 -18.65
C GLU A 124 13.18 0.40 -17.91
N ARG A 125 12.51 -0.47 -18.67
CA ARG A 125 11.72 -1.58 -18.18
C ARG A 125 12.20 -2.88 -18.78
N GLU A 126 12.37 -3.89 -17.93
CA GLU A 126 12.64 -5.23 -18.36
C GLU A 126 11.32 -5.96 -18.65
N THR A 127 11.28 -6.67 -19.78
CA THR A 127 10.16 -7.55 -20.14
C THR A 127 10.52 -9.02 -20.03
N PHE A 128 11.78 -9.32 -19.74
CA PHE A 128 12.32 -10.68 -19.65
C PHE A 128 11.99 -11.53 -20.88
N GLY A 129 11.89 -10.89 -22.06
CA GLY A 129 11.54 -11.53 -23.33
C GLY A 129 10.07 -11.99 -23.45
N ARG A 130 9.20 -11.61 -22.53
CA ARG A 130 7.76 -11.97 -22.53
C ARG A 130 6.94 -11.03 -23.37
N LYS A 131 5.74 -11.49 -23.73
CA LYS A 131 4.75 -10.72 -24.50
C LYS A 131 4.25 -9.52 -23.68
N VAL A 132 4.05 -8.40 -24.35
CA VAL A 132 3.55 -7.15 -23.73
C VAL A 132 2.33 -6.65 -24.49
N ASN A 133 1.34 -6.16 -23.77
CA ASN A 133 0.09 -5.56 -24.31
C ASN A 133 -0.63 -6.45 -25.32
N GLN A 134 -0.61 -7.76 -25.14
CA GLN A 134 -1.32 -8.70 -26.01
C GLN A 134 -2.62 -9.17 -25.37
N LYS A 135 -3.52 -9.74 -26.20
CA LYS A 135 -4.70 -10.42 -25.69
C LYS A 135 -4.26 -11.68 -24.93
N ALA A 136 -4.78 -11.86 -23.72
CA ALA A 136 -4.50 -13.03 -22.89
C ALA A 136 -5.59 -13.19 -21.82
N ASP A 137 -5.69 -14.37 -21.23
CA ASP A 137 -6.63 -14.62 -20.13
C ASP A 137 -6.19 -13.94 -18.83
N PHE A 138 -4.86 -13.76 -18.66
CA PHE A 138 -4.25 -13.18 -17.48
C PHE A 138 -3.33 -12.01 -17.82
N VAL A 139 -3.31 -11.00 -16.94
CA VAL A 139 -2.26 -9.99 -16.91
C VAL A 139 -1.37 -10.25 -15.69
N TYR A 140 -0.05 -10.27 -15.86
CA TYR A 140 0.86 -10.20 -14.75
C TYR A 140 1.37 -8.76 -14.59
N PHE A 141 1.01 -8.14 -13.47
CA PHE A 141 1.43 -6.79 -13.06
C PHE A 141 2.64 -6.92 -12.12
N MET A 142 3.83 -6.60 -12.59
CA MET A 142 5.08 -6.75 -11.84
C MET A 142 5.14 -5.81 -10.63
N GLY A 143 4.65 -4.59 -10.79
CA GLY A 143 4.79 -3.51 -9.81
C GLY A 143 6.21 -2.91 -9.80
N CYS A 144 6.34 -1.72 -9.20
CA CYS A 144 7.61 -0.99 -9.20
C CYS A 144 8.76 -1.75 -8.52
N VAL A 145 8.47 -2.49 -7.44
CA VAL A 145 9.49 -3.27 -6.72
C VAL A 145 9.95 -4.43 -7.59
N GLY A 146 9.02 -5.22 -8.12
CA GLY A 146 9.35 -6.36 -8.98
C GLY A 146 10.09 -5.96 -10.25
N GLN A 147 9.80 -4.77 -10.77
CA GLN A 147 10.40 -4.31 -12.01
C GLN A 147 11.79 -3.68 -11.85
N TYR A 148 12.06 -3.03 -10.70
CA TYR A 148 13.26 -2.20 -10.55
C TYR A 148 14.18 -2.61 -9.40
N ARG A 149 13.77 -3.58 -8.57
CA ARG A 149 14.53 -3.98 -7.38
C ARG A 149 14.64 -5.50 -7.19
N GLU A 150 13.60 -6.22 -7.54
CA GLU A 150 13.47 -7.67 -7.31
C GLU A 150 13.31 -8.39 -8.67
N ASP A 151 14.19 -8.09 -9.60
CA ASP A 151 14.20 -8.63 -10.95
C ASP A 151 14.33 -10.15 -10.96
N GLU A 152 15.23 -10.73 -10.16
CA GLU A 152 15.38 -12.17 -10.01
C GLU A 152 14.08 -12.88 -9.57
N ALA A 153 13.40 -12.32 -8.57
CA ALA A 153 12.13 -12.88 -8.09
C ALA A 153 11.01 -12.73 -9.12
N THR A 154 11.03 -11.63 -9.87
CA THR A 154 10.09 -11.38 -10.96
C THR A 154 10.31 -12.35 -12.10
N GLU A 155 11.55 -12.52 -12.56
CA GLU A 155 11.91 -13.47 -13.63
C GLU A 155 11.54 -14.91 -13.23
N ALA A 156 11.88 -15.33 -12.00
CA ALA A 156 11.49 -16.64 -11.49
C ALA A 156 9.97 -16.84 -11.47
N THR A 157 9.22 -15.78 -11.17
CA THR A 157 7.74 -15.83 -11.22
C THR A 157 7.24 -16.00 -12.64
N LEU A 158 7.82 -15.27 -13.60
CA LEU A 158 7.46 -15.40 -15.02
C LEU A 158 7.82 -16.78 -15.57
N ASP A 159 8.99 -17.32 -15.22
CA ASP A 159 9.41 -18.68 -15.57
C ASP A 159 8.43 -19.72 -15.04
N LEU A 160 7.91 -19.52 -13.83
CA LEU A 160 6.92 -20.40 -13.23
C LEU A 160 5.58 -20.33 -13.96
N LEU A 161 5.13 -19.14 -14.34
CA LEU A 161 3.91 -18.97 -15.15
C LEU A 161 4.07 -19.64 -16.52
N ASP A 162 5.24 -19.51 -17.16
CA ASP A 162 5.58 -20.18 -18.42
C ASP A 162 5.57 -21.71 -18.26
N TYR A 163 6.20 -22.22 -17.18
CA TYR A 163 6.20 -23.67 -16.86
C TYR A 163 4.77 -24.22 -16.70
N LEU A 164 3.92 -23.46 -16.03
CA LEU A 164 2.50 -23.81 -15.84
C LEU A 164 1.65 -23.60 -17.09
N LYS A 165 2.23 -23.07 -18.17
CA LYS A 165 1.56 -22.76 -19.45
C LYS A 165 0.37 -21.82 -19.28
N VAL A 166 0.49 -20.86 -18.38
CA VAL A 166 -0.53 -19.81 -18.18
C VAL A 166 -0.53 -18.90 -19.40
N ASP A 167 -1.72 -18.61 -19.96
CA ASP A 167 -1.86 -17.64 -21.05
C ASP A 167 -1.90 -16.23 -20.47
N TYR A 168 -0.73 -15.62 -20.29
CA TYR A 168 -0.59 -14.29 -19.73
C TYR A 168 0.15 -13.32 -20.64
N THR A 169 -0.04 -12.05 -20.37
CA THR A 169 0.74 -10.97 -20.96
C THR A 169 1.21 -10.00 -19.86
N LEU A 170 2.38 -9.40 -20.07
CA LEU A 170 2.76 -8.18 -19.37
C LEU A 170 2.02 -6.99 -20.00
N ILE A 171 2.02 -5.86 -19.29
CA ILE A 171 1.53 -4.58 -19.83
C ILE A 171 2.61 -3.51 -19.64
N GLU A 172 2.54 -2.45 -20.41
CA GLU A 172 3.38 -1.26 -20.19
C GLU A 172 2.88 -0.47 -18.96
N GLU A 173 2.83 -1.17 -17.84
CA GLU A 173 2.31 -0.65 -16.58
C GLU A 173 3.06 0.57 -16.08
N VAL A 174 2.38 1.37 -15.29
CA VAL A 174 2.97 2.41 -14.46
C VAL A 174 2.74 2.09 -12.99
N CYS A 175 3.34 2.83 -12.07
CA CYS A 175 3.10 2.63 -10.64
C CYS A 175 1.60 2.63 -10.34
N CYS A 176 1.16 1.71 -9.46
CA CYS A 176 -0.23 1.68 -9.00
C CYS A 176 -0.64 2.94 -8.21
N SER A 177 0.32 3.80 -7.89
CA SER A 177 0.14 5.06 -7.15
C SER A 177 -0.35 4.92 -5.70
N GLY A 178 -0.68 3.71 -5.25
CA GLY A 178 -1.27 3.47 -3.93
C GLY A 178 -0.45 4.00 -2.76
N VAL A 179 0.88 3.93 -2.84
CA VAL A 179 1.79 4.40 -1.77
C VAL A 179 1.59 5.87 -1.40
N LEU A 180 1.10 6.70 -2.31
CA LEU A 180 0.84 8.11 -2.06
C LEU A 180 -0.24 8.33 -1.02
N GLU A 181 -1.29 7.52 -1.01
CA GLU A 181 -2.38 7.68 -0.07
C GLU A 181 -1.94 7.40 1.38
N ASP A 182 -1.09 6.41 1.59
CA ASP A 182 -0.57 6.11 2.93
C ASP A 182 0.29 7.25 3.50
N VAL A 183 0.78 8.14 2.65
CA VAL A 183 1.55 9.33 3.05
C VAL A 183 0.80 10.66 2.87
N GLY A 184 -0.52 10.59 2.61
CA GLY A 184 -1.42 11.74 2.65
C GLY A 184 -1.68 12.40 1.29
N PHE A 185 -1.07 11.93 0.21
CA PHE A 185 -1.37 12.42 -1.14
C PHE A 185 -2.54 11.64 -1.76
N SER A 186 -3.12 12.16 -2.82
CA SER A 186 -4.08 11.43 -3.63
C SER A 186 -3.35 10.52 -4.61
N LEU A 187 -4.02 9.43 -5.05
CA LEU A 187 -3.54 8.67 -6.19
C LEU A 187 -3.47 9.59 -7.42
N HIS A 188 -2.51 9.34 -8.30
CA HIS A 188 -2.43 10.05 -9.58
C HIS A 188 -3.43 9.42 -10.56
N ASP A 189 -4.48 10.15 -10.88
CA ASP A 189 -5.58 9.66 -11.72
C ASP A 189 -5.13 9.25 -13.13
N ASP A 190 -4.15 9.94 -13.70
CA ASP A 190 -3.56 9.62 -15.01
C ASP A 190 -2.85 8.25 -15.01
N LEU A 191 -2.09 7.94 -13.95
CA LEU A 191 -1.43 6.64 -13.78
C LEU A 191 -2.48 5.52 -13.57
N VAL A 192 -3.49 5.79 -12.76
CA VAL A 192 -4.58 4.86 -12.53
C VAL A 192 -5.33 4.55 -13.82
N GLN A 193 -5.75 5.59 -14.55
CA GLN A 193 -6.49 5.44 -15.80
C GLN A 193 -5.67 4.70 -16.85
N ARG A 194 -4.36 4.96 -16.94
CA ARG A 194 -3.45 4.25 -17.83
C ARG A 194 -3.40 2.77 -17.51
N ASN A 195 -3.20 2.39 -16.24
CA ASN A 195 -3.18 0.98 -15.84
C ASN A 195 -4.52 0.29 -16.11
N VAL A 196 -5.63 0.97 -15.80
CA VAL A 196 -6.98 0.44 -16.06
C VAL A 196 -7.18 0.16 -17.55
N ALA A 197 -6.86 1.12 -18.41
CA ALA A 197 -6.99 0.97 -19.87
C ALA A 197 -6.11 -0.18 -20.39
N LEU A 198 -4.84 -0.23 -19.98
CA LEU A 198 -3.93 -1.29 -20.41
C LEU A 198 -4.43 -2.69 -20.04
N VAL A 199 -4.95 -2.88 -18.82
CA VAL A 199 -5.51 -4.17 -18.40
C VAL A 199 -6.77 -4.51 -19.22
N GLN A 200 -7.70 -3.56 -19.37
CA GLN A 200 -8.93 -3.77 -20.13
C GLN A 200 -8.64 -4.08 -21.60
N ASP A 201 -7.65 -3.41 -22.19
CA ASP A 201 -7.25 -3.65 -23.59
C ASP A 201 -6.75 -5.07 -23.83
N THR A 202 -6.21 -5.78 -22.85
CA THR A 202 -5.81 -7.19 -23.00
C THR A 202 -7.01 -8.13 -23.07
N GLY A 203 -8.15 -7.75 -22.52
CA GLY A 203 -9.33 -8.60 -22.37
C GLY A 203 -9.21 -9.63 -21.24
N ALA A 204 -8.15 -9.56 -20.45
CA ALA A 204 -7.91 -10.48 -19.33
C ALA A 204 -9.02 -10.46 -18.29
N LYS A 205 -9.27 -11.62 -17.71
CA LYS A 205 -10.24 -11.83 -16.64
C LYS A 205 -9.60 -11.78 -15.26
N VAL A 206 -8.28 -11.98 -15.18
CA VAL A 206 -7.54 -12.01 -13.93
C VAL A 206 -6.29 -11.15 -14.07
N LEU A 207 -6.07 -10.30 -13.07
CA LEU A 207 -4.84 -9.54 -12.88
C LEU A 207 -4.06 -10.15 -11.72
N ILE A 208 -2.90 -10.71 -12.01
CA ILE A 208 -2.00 -11.31 -11.03
C ILE A 208 -0.89 -10.31 -10.73
N THR A 209 -0.53 -10.15 -9.46
CA THR A 209 0.62 -9.32 -9.07
C THR A 209 1.47 -10.01 -8.00
N GLY A 210 2.79 -9.79 -8.03
CA GLY A 210 3.72 -10.22 -6.99
C GLY A 210 3.81 -9.24 -5.82
N CYS A 211 3.18 -8.06 -5.92
CA CYS A 211 3.25 -7.02 -4.90
C CYS A 211 1.96 -6.98 -4.07
N PRO A 212 2.00 -7.31 -2.76
CA PRO A 212 0.84 -7.22 -1.86
C PRO A 212 0.21 -5.84 -1.85
N TYR A 213 1.04 -4.81 -1.88
CA TYR A 213 0.59 -3.42 -1.87
C TYR A 213 -0.20 -3.05 -3.14
N CYS A 214 0.29 -3.45 -4.32
CA CYS A 214 -0.43 -3.26 -5.57
C CYS A 214 -1.77 -4.01 -5.54
N MET A 215 -1.79 -5.25 -5.05
CA MET A 215 -3.04 -6.02 -4.88
C MET A 215 -4.03 -5.26 -4.02
N ARG A 216 -3.64 -4.84 -2.80
CA ARG A 216 -4.49 -4.05 -1.91
C ARG A 216 -5.04 -2.80 -2.63
N THR A 217 -4.19 -2.10 -3.37
CA THR A 217 -4.56 -0.90 -4.12
C THR A 217 -5.66 -1.21 -5.16
N PHE A 218 -5.47 -2.22 -5.99
CA PHE A 218 -6.44 -2.59 -7.02
C PHE A 218 -7.78 -3.08 -6.46
N VAL A 219 -7.73 -3.80 -5.32
CA VAL A 219 -8.94 -4.35 -4.67
C VAL A 219 -9.71 -3.28 -3.91
N SER A 220 -9.02 -2.39 -3.17
CA SER A 220 -9.67 -1.52 -2.19
C SER A 220 -9.94 -0.09 -2.67
N LYS A 221 -9.15 0.42 -3.65
CA LYS A 221 -9.28 1.83 -4.03
C LYS A 221 -10.40 2.07 -5.05
N GLU A 222 -11.19 3.13 -4.81
CA GLU A 222 -12.32 3.48 -5.66
C GLU A 222 -11.88 3.83 -7.08
N GLN A 223 -10.70 4.44 -7.24
CA GLN A 223 -10.12 4.76 -8.54
C GLN A 223 -9.89 3.54 -9.43
N TYR A 224 -9.67 2.34 -8.85
CA TYR A 224 -9.55 1.08 -9.58
C TYR A 224 -10.86 0.30 -9.71
N LYS A 225 -11.98 0.87 -9.23
CA LYS A 225 -13.31 0.27 -9.41
C LYS A 225 -13.63 -0.12 -10.87
N PRO A 226 -13.23 0.63 -11.91
CA PRO A 226 -13.49 0.24 -13.30
C PRO A 226 -12.93 -1.14 -13.70
N LEU A 227 -11.85 -1.63 -13.09
CA LEU A 227 -11.37 -3.00 -13.29
C LEU A 227 -12.34 -4.02 -12.69
N ARG A 228 -12.79 -3.79 -11.47
CA ARG A 228 -13.73 -4.67 -10.76
C ARG A 228 -15.09 -4.70 -11.44
N ASP A 229 -15.58 -3.55 -11.90
CA ASP A 229 -16.85 -3.42 -12.66
C ASP A 229 -16.77 -4.15 -14.01
N ALA A 230 -15.58 -4.21 -14.64
CA ALA A 230 -15.33 -5.00 -15.83
C ALA A 230 -15.21 -6.51 -15.56
N GLY A 231 -15.32 -6.94 -14.31
CA GLY A 231 -15.23 -8.33 -13.88
C GLY A 231 -13.80 -8.88 -13.85
N VAL A 232 -12.79 -8.01 -13.77
CA VAL A 232 -11.39 -8.44 -13.60
C VAL A 232 -11.17 -8.81 -12.13
N GLU A 233 -10.84 -10.07 -11.88
CA GLU A 233 -10.42 -10.56 -10.58
C GLU A 233 -8.97 -10.17 -10.32
N VAL A 234 -8.63 -9.73 -9.09
CA VAL A 234 -7.27 -9.37 -8.71
C VAL A 234 -6.74 -10.38 -7.70
N MET A 235 -5.59 -10.96 -7.98
CA MET A 235 -4.97 -11.98 -7.15
C MET A 235 -3.50 -11.68 -6.88
N HIS A 236 -3.03 -12.00 -5.66
CA HIS A 236 -1.61 -12.10 -5.43
C HIS A 236 -1.08 -13.41 -6.03
N ILE A 237 0.18 -13.41 -6.52
CA ILE A 237 0.79 -14.62 -7.11
C ILE A 237 0.72 -15.84 -6.18
N SER A 238 0.87 -15.66 -4.87
CA SER A 238 0.75 -16.77 -3.91
C SER A 238 -0.65 -17.35 -3.82
N GLN A 239 -1.70 -16.53 -4.04
CA GLN A 239 -3.08 -17.00 -4.10
C GLN A 239 -3.33 -17.79 -5.39
N PHE A 240 -2.76 -17.35 -6.49
CA PHE A 240 -2.84 -18.05 -7.77
C PHE A 240 -2.12 -19.40 -7.71
N LEU A 241 -0.88 -19.42 -7.21
CA LEU A 241 -0.04 -20.61 -7.19
C LEU A 241 -0.54 -21.71 -6.25
N LYS A 242 -1.30 -21.38 -5.20
CA LYS A 242 -1.85 -22.39 -4.30
C LYS A 242 -2.85 -23.37 -4.96
N GLU A 243 -3.39 -22.98 -6.12
CA GLU A 243 -4.29 -23.83 -6.90
C GLU A 243 -3.56 -24.97 -7.67
N PHE A 244 -2.23 -24.96 -7.66
CA PHE A 244 -1.41 -25.94 -8.37
C PHE A 244 -0.70 -26.88 -7.38
N ASP A 245 -0.71 -28.19 -7.70
CA ASP A 245 0.11 -29.16 -6.99
C ASP A 245 1.46 -29.34 -7.71
N PHE A 246 2.51 -28.83 -7.11
CA PHE A 246 3.87 -28.95 -7.65
C PHE A 246 4.52 -30.30 -7.33
N GLY A 247 3.90 -31.17 -6.54
CA GLY A 247 4.45 -32.47 -6.14
C GLY A 247 5.76 -32.39 -5.35
N VAL A 248 6.19 -31.18 -4.95
CA VAL A 248 7.44 -30.96 -4.20
C VAL A 248 7.23 -31.25 -2.73
N LYS A 249 8.07 -32.14 -2.18
CA LYS A 249 8.13 -32.38 -0.74
C LYS A 249 9.47 -31.88 -0.20
N THR A 250 9.44 -31.26 0.96
CA THR A 250 10.65 -30.78 1.62
C THR A 250 10.59 -31.03 3.12
N ASP A 251 11.75 -31.34 3.72
CA ASP A 251 11.89 -31.48 5.17
C ASP A 251 12.30 -30.14 5.85
N LEU A 252 12.28 -29.04 5.11
CA LEU A 252 12.63 -27.73 5.65
C LEU A 252 11.62 -27.31 6.73
N ARG A 253 12.17 -26.81 7.82
CA ARG A 253 11.35 -26.12 8.85
C ARG A 253 11.20 -24.66 8.41
N VAL A 254 9.98 -24.26 8.15
CA VAL A 254 9.67 -22.91 7.67
C VAL A 254 8.78 -22.18 8.67
N THR A 255 8.86 -20.85 8.64
CA THR A 255 7.86 -19.96 9.26
C THR A 255 7.37 -19.00 8.18
N TYR A 256 6.14 -18.58 8.32
CA TYR A 256 5.53 -17.62 7.42
C TYR A 256 5.36 -16.28 8.15
N HIS A 257 5.76 -15.20 7.50
CA HIS A 257 5.43 -13.83 7.93
C HIS A 257 4.38 -13.28 6.97
N ASP A 258 3.20 -13.04 7.52
CA ASP A 258 2.09 -12.50 6.73
C ASP A 258 2.41 -11.05 6.32
N PRO A 259 2.39 -10.72 5.03
CA PRO A 259 2.60 -9.34 4.59
C PRO A 259 1.48 -8.43 5.08
N CYS A 260 1.82 -7.22 5.55
CA CYS A 260 0.84 -6.25 6.10
C CYS A 260 -0.32 -5.94 5.14
N ASP A 261 -0.12 -6.10 3.85
CA ASP A 261 -1.08 -5.76 2.80
C ASP A 261 -1.86 -6.97 2.25
N LEU A 262 -1.62 -8.17 2.77
CA LEU A 262 -2.36 -9.40 2.45
C LEU A 262 -3.14 -9.96 3.64
N GLY A 263 -2.74 -9.62 4.86
CA GLY A 263 -3.32 -10.10 6.11
C GLY A 263 -4.64 -9.43 6.51
#